data_13a5b74172cd8423420e11e8cfd7805b
#
_entry.id   13a5b74172cd8423420e11e8cfd7805b
#
_cell.length_a   1.000
_cell.length_b   1.000
_cell.length_c   1.000
_cell.angle_alpha   90.00
_cell.angle_beta   90.00
_cell.angle_gamma   90.00
#
_symmetry.space_group_name_H-M   'P 1'
#
loop_
_entity.id
_entity.type
_entity.pdbx_description
1 polymer ?
#
loop_
_entity_poly.entity_id
_entity_poly.type
_entity_poly.pdbx_seq_one_letter_code
_entity_poly.pdbx_strand_id
1 'polypeptide(L)'
;MAAAVAGAALLLGGLGACSAERTEDPEPTADAGSEETEAPAEEGGMIGIAMPTRSLERWNKDGANLEALLQEAGYETSLQYADNKVDQQITQLQNMINGGATVLVVASIDGTALGPVLADAASKDITVIAYDRLINETDAVDYYATFDNYQVGQEQGKFIEEQLGLADGAGPFNLEPFAGSPDDTNAKFFFSGAWDVLLPYVESGQLVTPSGKAPASNDDWASIGILGWGSDDAQAEMENRLNSFYSGDVKVDVVLSPNDSLALGIAQALEGAGYAPGDGYPVLTGQDADEANVKNMIAGKQSMTVWKDTRTLATQVATMVDEVLSGGEVTVNDEETYDNGVKVVPTFLLPPQVVVPDTIEEHLVGSGYFTAEQLGL
;
A
#
# COMPACT_ATOMS: atom_id res chain seq x y z
N MET A 1 31.36 -32.50 -44.85
CA MET A 1 32.81 -32.61 -44.68
C MET A 1 33.02 -32.59 -43.18
N ALA A 2 33.19 -33.73 -42.56
CA ALA A 2 34.45 -34.41 -42.19
C ALA A 2 35.10 -33.65 -41.00
N ALA A 3 35.43 -34.18 -39.88
CA ALA A 3 35.61 -35.48 -39.20
C ALA A 3 36.18 -35.11 -37.81
N ALA A 4 35.72 -35.69 -36.71
CA ALA A 4 36.27 -36.82 -35.97
C ALA A 4 37.70 -36.61 -35.42
N VAL A 5 37.97 -36.89 -34.12
CA VAL A 5 38.51 -38.12 -33.48
C VAL A 5 38.93 -37.73 -32.07
N ALA A 6 38.38 -38.21 -30.98
CA ALA A 6 38.68 -39.39 -30.16
C ALA A 6 40.07 -39.41 -29.48
N GLY A 7 40.09 -39.70 -28.18
CA GLY A 7 41.30 -40.06 -27.42
C GLY A 7 41.01 -40.40 -25.95
N ALA A 8 40.81 -41.68 -25.67
CA ALA A 8 40.72 -42.28 -24.35
C ALA A 8 42.10 -42.69 -23.86
N ALA A 9 42.32 -42.62 -22.57
CA ALA A 9 43.36 -43.47 -21.90
C ALA A 9 43.00 -43.72 -20.44
N LEU A 10 42.75 -45.01 -20.19
CA LEU A 10 42.75 -45.66 -18.86
C LEU A 10 44.19 -45.82 -18.36
N LEU A 11 44.37 -45.80 -17.03
CA LEU A 11 45.32 -46.71 -16.38
C LEU A 11 44.94 -46.94 -14.90
N LEU A 12 44.98 -48.24 -14.60
CA LEU A 12 44.70 -48.97 -13.35
C LEU A 12 45.86 -48.93 -12.35
N GLY A 13 45.50 -49.30 -11.11
CA GLY A 13 46.38 -50.00 -10.15
C GLY A 13 46.65 -49.18 -8.88
N GLY A 14 46.52 -49.67 -7.69
CA GLY A 14 46.69 -51.00 -7.17
C GLY A 14 46.34 -51.08 -5.69
N LEU A 15 45.99 -52.25 -5.27
CA LEU A 15 45.67 -52.74 -3.95
C LEU A 15 46.87 -52.77 -3.00
N GLY A 16 46.64 -52.54 -1.71
CA GLY A 16 47.60 -52.86 -0.65
C GLY A 16 46.87 -53.03 0.70
N ALA A 17 46.66 -54.30 1.05
CA ALA A 17 46.15 -54.71 2.34
C ALA A 17 47.32 -55.14 3.25
N CYS A 18 47.17 -55.00 4.57
CA CYS A 18 47.69 -55.81 5.68
C CYS A 18 47.76 -54.93 6.94
N SER A 19 47.20 -55.22 7.98
CA SER A 19 46.86 -56.26 8.97
C SER A 19 47.29 -55.80 10.35
N ALA A 20 46.31 -55.84 11.23
CA ALA A 20 46.25 -56.08 12.64
C ALA A 20 47.49 -55.84 13.57
N GLU A 21 47.24 -55.09 14.65
CA GLU A 21 47.55 -55.68 16.04
C GLU A 21 46.71 -54.97 17.09
N ARG A 22 46.26 -55.79 18.04
CA ARG A 22 45.30 -55.52 19.11
C ARG A 22 46.13 -55.39 20.40
N THR A 23 45.91 -54.32 21.20
CA THR A 23 46.20 -54.33 22.62
C THR A 23 45.15 -53.53 23.40
N GLU A 24 44.87 -54.06 24.55
CA GLU A 24 43.75 -53.92 25.48
C GLU A 24 43.62 -52.58 26.20
N ASP A 25 42.37 -52.39 26.67
CA ASP A 25 41.80 -51.37 27.56
C ASP A 25 42.61 -51.00 28.81
N PRO A 26 42.32 -49.84 29.46
CA PRO A 26 41.24 -49.81 30.45
C PRO A 26 40.34 -48.54 30.42
N GLU A 27 39.03 -48.79 30.65
CA GLU A 27 38.05 -47.86 31.22
C GLU A 27 38.41 -47.48 32.69
N PRO A 28 37.70 -46.54 33.39
CA PRO A 28 36.69 -45.52 32.97
C PRO A 28 36.95 -44.16 33.64
N THR A 29 36.28 -43.06 33.15
CA THR A 29 35.71 -42.03 34.05
C THR A 29 34.68 -41.19 33.35
N ALA A 30 33.61 -41.08 34.01
CA ALA A 30 32.39 -40.28 33.99
C ALA A 30 32.39 -38.93 33.27
N ASP A 31 31.28 -38.75 32.54
CA ASP A 31 30.35 -37.61 32.64
C ASP A 31 30.87 -36.20 32.27
N ALA A 32 30.59 -35.82 31.06
CA ALA A 32 30.26 -34.44 30.73
C ALA A 32 29.06 -34.49 29.80
N GLY A 33 27.88 -34.25 30.36
CA GLY A 33 26.67 -34.07 29.62
C GLY A 33 26.87 -32.99 28.56
N SER A 34 26.81 -33.38 27.31
CA SER A 34 26.45 -32.44 26.24
C SER A 34 24.99 -32.08 26.48
N GLU A 35 24.75 -30.90 27.04
CA GLU A 35 23.49 -30.19 26.81
C GLU A 35 23.38 -30.05 25.30
N GLU A 36 22.60 -30.91 24.68
CA GLU A 36 21.95 -30.59 23.42
C GLU A 36 21.17 -29.33 23.70
N THR A 37 21.70 -28.19 23.24
CA THR A 37 20.93 -26.99 23.05
C THR A 37 19.90 -27.39 22.01
N GLU A 38 18.69 -27.72 22.45
CA GLU A 38 17.52 -27.77 21.58
C GLU A 38 17.53 -26.45 20.82
N ALA A 39 17.72 -26.54 19.51
CA ALA A 39 17.37 -25.43 18.61
C ALA A 39 15.94 -25.04 18.95
N PRO A 40 15.62 -23.75 19.01
CA PRO A 40 14.25 -23.33 19.20
C PRO A 40 13.41 -24.05 18.14
N ALA A 41 12.33 -24.69 18.59
CA ALA A 41 11.37 -25.35 17.73
C ALA A 41 10.99 -24.41 16.60
N GLU A 42 10.95 -24.93 15.38
CA GLU A 42 10.33 -24.30 14.23
C GLU A 42 8.81 -24.20 14.49
N GLU A 43 8.40 -23.29 15.37
CA GLU A 43 6.99 -22.96 15.66
C GLU A 43 6.55 -21.68 14.96
N GLY A 44 7.15 -21.35 13.84
CA GLY A 44 6.70 -20.24 13.00
C GLY A 44 6.51 -20.72 11.57
N GLY A 45 5.27 -21.02 11.17
CA GLY A 45 4.99 -21.28 9.77
C GLY A 45 5.30 -20.05 8.90
N MET A 46 5.32 -20.24 7.58
CA MET A 46 5.58 -19.18 6.61
C MET A 46 4.46 -18.11 6.63
N ILE A 47 4.83 -16.85 6.64
CA ILE A 47 3.91 -15.71 6.47
C ILE A 47 3.85 -15.31 5.02
N GLY A 48 2.69 -15.45 4.39
CA GLY A 48 2.46 -14.98 3.03
C GLY A 48 2.10 -13.49 3.01
N ILE A 49 2.81 -12.71 2.21
CA ILE A 49 2.58 -11.26 2.05
C ILE A 49 2.25 -11.00 0.56
N ALA A 50 1.01 -10.62 0.28
CA ALA A 50 0.53 -10.37 -1.07
C ALA A 50 0.23 -8.89 -1.28
N MET A 51 1.08 -8.19 -2.05
CA MET A 51 0.96 -6.77 -2.39
C MET A 51 0.43 -6.57 -3.81
N PRO A 52 -0.31 -5.47 -4.09
CA PRO A 52 -0.97 -5.27 -5.39
C PRO A 52 0.03 -5.09 -6.53
N THR A 53 1.00 -4.19 -6.36
CA THR A 53 1.90 -3.79 -7.45
C THR A 53 3.18 -3.15 -6.95
N ARG A 54 4.22 -3.17 -7.79
CA ARG A 54 5.45 -2.37 -7.58
C ARG A 54 5.38 -0.99 -8.21
N SER A 55 4.41 -0.72 -9.09
CA SER A 55 4.31 0.55 -9.81
C SER A 55 3.92 1.75 -8.93
N LEU A 56 3.33 1.51 -7.77
CA LEU A 56 3.04 2.52 -6.76
C LEU A 56 4.08 2.46 -5.65
N GLU A 57 4.71 3.59 -5.34
CA GLU A 57 5.86 3.68 -4.42
C GLU A 57 5.55 3.11 -3.04
N ARG A 58 4.38 3.46 -2.49
CA ARG A 58 3.98 3.03 -1.16
C ARG A 58 4.03 1.50 -0.97
N TRP A 59 3.58 0.70 -1.96
CA TRP A 59 3.55 -0.75 -1.83
C TRP A 59 4.94 -1.39 -1.71
N ASN A 60 5.96 -0.74 -2.29
CA ASN A 60 7.34 -1.19 -2.11
C ASN A 60 7.81 -0.95 -0.67
N LYS A 61 7.43 0.19 -0.06
CA LYS A 61 7.73 0.50 1.34
C LYS A 61 6.94 -0.38 2.29
N ASP A 62 5.62 -0.53 2.07
CA ASP A 62 4.75 -1.38 2.88
C ASP A 62 5.27 -2.83 2.93
N GLY A 63 5.50 -3.44 1.75
CA GLY A 63 5.96 -4.82 1.66
C GLY A 63 7.34 -5.03 2.28
N ALA A 64 8.30 -4.14 1.97
CA ALA A 64 9.66 -4.25 2.51
C ALA A 64 9.73 -4.04 4.03
N ASN A 65 8.98 -3.06 4.56
CA ASN A 65 8.93 -2.82 6.01
C ASN A 65 8.33 -4.02 6.75
N LEU A 66 7.20 -4.55 6.26
CA LEU A 66 6.55 -5.69 6.89
C LEU A 66 7.42 -6.94 6.82
N GLU A 67 7.97 -7.25 5.64
CA GLU A 67 8.86 -8.42 5.49
C GLU A 67 10.07 -8.34 6.42
N ALA A 68 10.71 -7.17 6.51
CA ALA A 68 11.87 -6.97 7.38
C ALA A 68 11.53 -7.19 8.87
N LEU A 69 10.39 -6.64 9.34
CA LEU A 69 9.94 -6.80 10.73
C LEU A 69 9.64 -8.26 11.06
N LEU A 70 8.96 -8.98 10.17
CA LEU A 70 8.63 -10.39 10.36
C LEU A 70 9.88 -11.27 10.34
N GLN A 71 10.85 -11.00 9.45
CA GLN A 71 12.13 -11.72 9.42
C GLN A 71 12.97 -11.43 10.66
N GLU A 72 12.98 -10.19 11.18
CA GLU A 72 13.64 -9.84 12.43
C GLU A 72 13.02 -10.57 13.62
N ALA A 73 11.70 -10.79 13.59
CA ALA A 73 10.99 -11.61 14.59
C ALA A 73 11.23 -13.11 14.42
N GLY A 74 11.92 -13.54 13.36
CA GLY A 74 12.31 -14.95 13.15
C GLY A 74 11.34 -15.75 12.27
N TYR A 75 10.36 -15.11 11.64
CA TYR A 75 9.41 -15.78 10.74
C TYR A 75 9.97 -15.97 9.33
N GLU A 76 9.65 -17.10 8.69
CA GLU A 76 9.82 -17.26 7.26
C GLU A 76 8.76 -16.46 6.52
N THR A 77 9.14 -15.72 5.47
CA THR A 77 8.23 -14.83 4.71
C THR A 77 8.22 -15.16 3.23
N SER A 78 7.08 -14.91 2.58
CA SER A 78 6.92 -14.97 1.12
C SER A 78 6.24 -13.69 0.64
N LEU A 79 7.04 -12.68 0.24
CA LEU A 79 6.55 -11.41 -0.27
C LEU A 79 6.39 -11.48 -1.80
N GLN A 80 5.16 -11.22 -2.29
CA GLN A 80 4.83 -11.24 -3.71
C GLN A 80 4.06 -9.98 -4.12
N TYR A 81 4.28 -9.55 -5.38
CA TYR A 81 3.58 -8.42 -6.00
C TYR A 81 2.88 -8.91 -7.28
N ALA A 82 1.64 -8.51 -7.46
CA ALA A 82 0.80 -9.04 -8.53
C ALA A 82 0.67 -8.13 -9.76
N ASP A 83 1.43 -7.01 -9.83
CA ASP A 83 1.44 -6.07 -10.96
C ASP A 83 0.05 -5.60 -11.40
N ASN A 84 -0.84 -5.34 -10.43
CA ASN A 84 -2.26 -5.00 -10.62
C ASN A 84 -3.05 -6.03 -11.46
N LYS A 85 -2.65 -7.33 -11.39
CA LYS A 85 -3.35 -8.43 -12.06
C LYS A 85 -4.00 -9.33 -11.02
N VAL A 86 -5.33 -9.31 -10.96
CA VAL A 86 -6.13 -10.09 -9.99
C VAL A 86 -5.84 -11.58 -10.10
N ASP A 87 -5.82 -12.14 -11.31
CA ASP A 87 -5.53 -13.57 -11.53
C ASP A 87 -4.13 -13.96 -11.04
N GLN A 88 -3.16 -13.05 -11.15
CA GLN A 88 -1.81 -13.27 -10.63
C GLN A 88 -1.82 -13.28 -9.11
N GLN A 89 -2.55 -12.36 -8.47
CA GLN A 89 -2.67 -12.30 -7.01
C GLN A 89 -3.34 -13.58 -6.47
N ILE A 90 -4.42 -14.05 -7.10
CA ILE A 90 -5.08 -15.31 -6.76
C ILE A 90 -4.08 -16.48 -6.85
N THR A 91 -3.31 -16.55 -7.96
CA THR A 91 -2.31 -17.61 -8.14
C THR A 91 -1.21 -17.56 -7.07
N GLN A 92 -0.75 -16.36 -6.72
CA GLN A 92 0.27 -16.17 -5.67
C GLN A 92 -0.26 -16.61 -4.30
N LEU A 93 -1.48 -16.22 -3.94
CA LEU A 93 -2.13 -16.65 -2.70
C LEU A 93 -2.27 -18.17 -2.65
N GLN A 94 -2.72 -18.81 -3.75
CA GLN A 94 -2.81 -20.26 -3.83
C GLN A 94 -1.46 -20.96 -3.63
N ASN A 95 -0.39 -20.37 -4.17
CA ASN A 95 0.97 -20.89 -3.97
C ASN A 95 1.43 -20.75 -2.51
N MET A 96 1.13 -19.62 -1.85
CA MET A 96 1.43 -19.42 -0.43
C MET A 96 0.68 -20.44 0.45
N ILE A 97 -0.61 -20.64 0.19
CA ILE A 97 -1.45 -21.62 0.90
C ILE A 97 -0.88 -23.04 0.74
N ASN A 98 -0.52 -23.43 -0.49
CA ASN A 98 0.06 -24.75 -0.78
C ASN A 98 1.49 -24.89 -0.25
N GLY A 99 2.21 -23.77 -0.08
CA GLY A 99 3.55 -23.70 0.51
C GLY A 99 3.57 -23.79 2.03
N GLY A 100 2.38 -23.86 2.69
CA GLY A 100 2.29 -24.01 4.14
C GLY A 100 2.27 -22.68 4.90
N ALA A 101 1.74 -21.62 4.28
CA ALA A 101 1.49 -20.38 5.01
C ALA A 101 0.57 -20.62 6.20
N THR A 102 0.87 -19.99 7.33
CA THR A 102 0.04 -20.01 8.55
C THR A 102 -0.75 -18.71 8.72
N VAL A 103 -0.22 -17.62 8.19
CA VAL A 103 -0.90 -16.32 8.12
C VAL A 103 -0.73 -15.76 6.70
N LEU A 104 -1.78 -15.17 6.17
CA LEU A 104 -1.76 -14.39 4.94
C LEU A 104 -2.02 -12.93 5.25
N VAL A 105 -1.11 -12.05 4.88
CA VAL A 105 -1.28 -10.60 4.90
C VAL A 105 -1.52 -10.13 3.48
N VAL A 106 -2.72 -9.60 3.21
CA VAL A 106 -3.21 -9.39 1.85
C VAL A 106 -3.65 -7.95 1.64
N ALA A 107 -2.95 -7.22 0.78
CA ALA A 107 -3.43 -5.96 0.21
C ALA A 107 -4.08 -6.29 -1.15
N SER A 108 -5.41 -6.34 -1.19
CA SER A 108 -6.14 -6.77 -2.39
C SER A 108 -6.05 -5.77 -3.54
N ILE A 109 -6.00 -6.28 -4.78
CA ILE A 109 -6.18 -5.46 -5.98
C ILE A 109 -7.66 -5.10 -6.13
N ASP A 110 -8.50 -6.13 -6.14
CA ASP A 110 -9.96 -6.04 -6.17
C ASP A 110 -10.51 -6.61 -4.85
N GLY A 111 -11.29 -5.80 -4.15
CA GLY A 111 -11.83 -6.15 -2.83
C GLY A 111 -12.82 -7.32 -2.85
N THR A 112 -13.36 -7.71 -4.00
CA THR A 112 -14.40 -8.74 -4.12
C THR A 112 -13.92 -10.04 -4.79
N ALA A 113 -12.75 -10.02 -5.43
CA ALA A 113 -12.31 -11.13 -6.28
C ALA A 113 -11.65 -12.29 -5.52
N LEU A 114 -11.21 -12.08 -4.29
CA LEU A 114 -10.35 -13.04 -3.57
C LEU A 114 -11.13 -14.09 -2.74
N GLY A 115 -12.45 -13.95 -2.62
CA GLY A 115 -13.28 -14.83 -1.77
C GLY A 115 -12.98 -16.32 -1.91
N PRO A 116 -12.97 -16.90 -3.13
CA PRO A 116 -12.72 -18.34 -3.29
C PRO A 116 -11.36 -18.84 -2.83
N VAL A 117 -10.27 -18.09 -3.08
CA VAL A 117 -8.92 -18.48 -2.63
C VAL A 117 -8.75 -18.29 -1.13
N LEU A 118 -9.38 -17.29 -0.53
CA LEU A 118 -9.36 -17.08 0.92
C LEU A 118 -10.21 -18.10 1.67
N ALA A 119 -11.32 -18.59 1.08
CA ALA A 119 -12.08 -19.71 1.62
C ALA A 119 -11.24 -21.01 1.68
N ASP A 120 -10.32 -21.24 0.71
CA ASP A 120 -9.37 -22.35 0.78
C ASP A 120 -8.38 -22.15 1.94
N ALA A 121 -7.89 -20.93 2.16
CA ALA A 121 -7.04 -20.59 3.30
C ALA A 121 -7.76 -20.87 4.63
N ALA A 122 -8.98 -20.36 4.80
CA ALA A 122 -9.78 -20.57 6.01
C ALA A 122 -10.07 -22.06 6.27
N SER A 123 -10.27 -22.87 5.22
CA SER A 123 -10.48 -24.33 5.35
C SER A 123 -9.25 -25.07 5.88
N LYS A 124 -8.08 -24.43 5.93
CA LYS A 124 -6.79 -24.95 6.39
C LYS A 124 -6.31 -24.25 7.66
N ASP A 125 -7.23 -23.55 8.35
CA ASP A 125 -6.95 -22.78 9.56
C ASP A 125 -5.86 -21.70 9.38
N ILE A 126 -5.73 -21.15 8.16
CA ILE A 126 -4.81 -20.05 7.85
C ILE A 126 -5.52 -18.73 8.17
N THR A 127 -4.96 -17.93 9.07
CA THR A 127 -5.48 -16.60 9.42
C THR A 127 -5.23 -15.60 8.29
N VAL A 128 -6.23 -14.79 7.97
CA VAL A 128 -6.15 -13.76 6.93
C VAL A 128 -6.27 -12.37 7.53
N ILE A 129 -5.24 -11.57 7.37
CA ILE A 129 -5.20 -10.15 7.73
C ILE A 129 -5.27 -9.31 6.46
N ALA A 130 -6.35 -8.57 6.29
CA ALA A 130 -6.45 -7.57 5.22
C ALA A 130 -5.52 -6.39 5.57
N TYR A 131 -4.63 -6.04 4.64
CA TYR A 131 -3.64 -4.99 4.81
C TYR A 131 -4.03 -3.76 3.99
N ASP A 132 -4.25 -2.63 4.63
CA ASP A 132 -4.63 -1.34 4.02
C ASP A 132 -5.98 -1.36 3.28
N ARG A 133 -6.29 -2.40 2.50
CA ARG A 133 -7.50 -2.54 1.68
C ARG A 133 -8.44 -3.60 2.23
N LEU A 134 -9.69 -3.21 2.52
CA LEU A 134 -10.71 -4.15 2.99
C LEU A 134 -11.06 -5.15 1.88
N ILE A 135 -11.14 -6.43 2.26
CA ILE A 135 -11.59 -7.50 1.38
C ILE A 135 -13.05 -7.80 1.69
N ASN A 136 -13.89 -7.69 0.67
CA ASN A 136 -15.35 -7.78 0.77
C ASN A 136 -15.90 -9.15 0.36
N GLU A 137 -17.19 -9.34 0.65
CA GLU A 137 -18.01 -10.48 0.20
C GLU A 137 -17.46 -11.86 0.62
N THR A 138 -16.71 -11.92 1.73
CA THR A 138 -16.16 -13.17 2.28
C THR A 138 -16.13 -13.14 3.80
N ASP A 139 -16.34 -14.30 4.43
CA ASP A 139 -16.16 -14.51 5.86
C ASP A 139 -14.72 -14.90 6.24
N ALA A 140 -13.87 -15.15 5.24
CA ALA A 140 -12.50 -15.66 5.39
C ALA A 140 -11.44 -14.59 5.76
N VAL A 141 -11.85 -13.36 6.02
CA VAL A 141 -10.95 -12.30 6.54
C VAL A 141 -11.13 -12.20 8.04
N ASP A 142 -10.07 -12.43 8.81
CA ASP A 142 -10.14 -12.43 10.26
C ASP A 142 -9.98 -11.03 10.85
N TYR A 143 -9.02 -10.26 10.33
CA TYR A 143 -8.67 -8.92 10.80
C TYR A 143 -8.39 -7.97 9.63
N TYR A 144 -8.48 -6.68 9.94
CA TYR A 144 -8.14 -5.61 9.00
C TYR A 144 -7.25 -4.58 9.71
N ALA A 145 -6.20 -4.12 9.04
CA ALA A 145 -5.36 -3.03 9.51
C ALA A 145 -5.21 -1.96 8.43
N THR A 146 -5.53 -0.72 8.77
CA THR A 146 -5.52 0.40 7.83
C THR A 146 -5.42 1.74 8.56
N PHE A 147 -5.44 2.83 7.79
CA PHE A 147 -5.64 4.19 8.29
C PHE A 147 -7.12 4.56 8.25
N ASP A 148 -7.52 5.61 8.97
CA ASP A 148 -8.87 6.16 8.87
C ASP A 148 -9.07 6.82 7.50
N ASN A 149 -9.58 6.03 6.56
CA ASN A 149 -9.71 6.40 5.15
C ASN A 149 -10.74 7.53 4.93
N TYR A 150 -11.79 7.60 5.75
CA TYR A 150 -12.74 8.69 5.67
C TYR A 150 -12.12 9.99 6.19
N GLN A 151 -11.36 9.94 7.28
CA GLN A 151 -10.60 11.09 7.78
C GLN A 151 -9.58 11.60 6.76
N VAL A 152 -8.89 10.71 6.02
CA VAL A 152 -7.99 11.13 4.92
C VAL A 152 -8.72 12.06 3.95
N GLY A 153 -9.90 11.65 3.49
CA GLY A 153 -10.70 12.49 2.60
C GLY A 153 -11.15 13.79 3.25
N GLN A 154 -11.61 13.73 4.50
CA GLN A 154 -12.01 14.94 5.25
C GLN A 154 -10.86 15.94 5.36
N GLU A 155 -9.64 15.49 5.61
CA GLU A 155 -8.48 16.39 5.70
C GLU A 155 -8.16 17.05 4.35
N GLN A 156 -8.34 16.35 3.23
CA GLN A 156 -8.22 16.94 1.89
C GLN A 156 -9.32 17.99 1.64
N GLY A 157 -10.56 17.67 1.97
CA GLY A 157 -11.69 18.59 1.82
C GLY A 157 -11.55 19.85 2.68
N LYS A 158 -11.18 19.70 3.95
CA LYS A 158 -10.93 20.82 4.89
C LYS A 158 -9.75 21.68 4.43
N PHE A 159 -8.69 21.05 3.93
CA PHE A 159 -7.56 21.78 3.37
C PHE A 159 -7.99 22.68 2.20
N ILE A 160 -8.80 22.17 1.27
CA ILE A 160 -9.36 22.97 0.16
C ILE A 160 -10.25 24.09 0.70
N GLU A 161 -11.15 23.78 1.64
CA GLU A 161 -12.04 24.76 2.28
C GLU A 161 -11.25 25.94 2.88
N GLU A 162 -10.19 25.64 3.62
CA GLU A 162 -9.34 26.62 4.29
C GLU A 162 -8.52 27.43 3.26
N GLN A 163 -7.85 26.76 2.31
CA GLN A 163 -7.01 27.43 1.32
C GLN A 163 -7.78 28.39 0.44
N LEU A 164 -9.03 28.10 0.14
CA LEU A 164 -9.88 28.93 -0.71
C LEU A 164 -10.76 29.91 0.10
N GLY A 165 -10.78 29.81 1.43
CA GLY A 165 -11.64 30.65 2.28
C GLY A 165 -13.14 30.43 2.04
N LEU A 166 -13.55 29.20 1.73
CA LEU A 166 -14.93 28.87 1.34
C LEU A 166 -15.90 29.14 2.49
N ALA A 167 -15.50 28.84 3.73
CA ALA A 167 -16.30 29.10 4.92
C ALA A 167 -16.58 30.62 5.15
N ASP A 168 -15.71 31.48 4.64
CA ASP A 168 -15.87 32.95 4.68
C ASP A 168 -16.65 33.50 3.47
N GLY A 169 -17.16 32.63 2.61
CA GLY A 169 -17.98 32.99 1.47
C GLY A 169 -17.19 33.35 0.20
N ALA A 170 -15.89 33.00 0.14
CA ALA A 170 -15.09 33.21 -1.07
C ALA A 170 -15.55 32.31 -2.24
N GLY A 171 -15.31 32.77 -3.46
CA GLY A 171 -15.67 32.04 -4.71
C GLY A 171 -16.36 32.97 -5.74
N PRO A 172 -16.80 32.43 -6.89
CA PRO A 172 -16.67 31.02 -7.27
C PRO A 172 -15.26 30.64 -7.69
N PHE A 173 -14.88 29.37 -7.40
CA PHE A 173 -13.64 28.76 -7.86
C PHE A 173 -13.91 27.54 -8.74
N ASN A 174 -13.02 27.27 -9.70
CA ASN A 174 -13.11 26.14 -10.61
C ASN A 174 -12.45 24.89 -10.00
N LEU A 175 -13.27 23.92 -9.61
CA LEU A 175 -12.88 22.64 -9.03
C LEU A 175 -12.91 21.53 -10.08
N GLU A 176 -11.83 20.72 -10.17
CA GLU A 176 -11.86 19.44 -10.87
C GLU A 176 -11.64 18.29 -9.87
N PRO A 177 -12.70 17.52 -9.59
CA PRO A 177 -12.60 16.37 -8.69
C PRO A 177 -12.15 15.11 -9.45
N PHE A 178 -11.30 14.33 -8.81
CA PHE A 178 -10.91 12.97 -9.19
C PHE A 178 -11.20 12.01 -8.04
N ALA A 179 -11.42 10.74 -8.36
CA ALA A 179 -11.56 9.68 -7.38
C ALA A 179 -10.56 8.55 -7.68
N GLY A 180 -10.35 7.69 -6.68
CA GLY A 180 -9.45 6.55 -6.78
C GLY A 180 -10.02 5.40 -7.61
N SER A 181 -9.32 4.26 -7.59
CA SER A 181 -9.71 3.08 -8.38
C SER A 181 -11.04 2.51 -7.92
N PRO A 182 -11.99 2.27 -8.86
CA PRO A 182 -13.32 1.74 -8.50
C PRO A 182 -13.30 0.32 -7.93
N ASP A 183 -12.24 -0.45 -8.11
CA ASP A 183 -12.02 -1.78 -7.56
C ASP A 183 -11.41 -1.78 -6.15
N ASP A 184 -11.03 -0.58 -5.65
CA ASP A 184 -10.51 -0.38 -4.31
C ASP A 184 -11.58 0.20 -3.38
N THR A 185 -11.96 -0.55 -2.35
CA THR A 185 -12.96 -0.14 -1.35
C THR A 185 -12.63 1.18 -0.67
N ASN A 186 -11.33 1.46 -0.45
CA ASN A 186 -10.89 2.68 0.22
C ASN A 186 -11.22 3.94 -0.58
N ALA A 187 -11.24 3.85 -1.92
CA ALA A 187 -11.50 4.99 -2.79
C ALA A 187 -12.84 5.66 -2.50
N LYS A 188 -13.87 4.87 -2.13
CA LYS A 188 -15.17 5.40 -1.69
C LYS A 188 -15.05 6.22 -0.42
N PHE A 189 -14.30 5.74 0.57
CA PHE A 189 -14.13 6.43 1.84
C PHE A 189 -13.36 7.74 1.68
N PHE A 190 -12.27 7.74 0.91
CA PHE A 190 -11.51 8.95 0.60
C PHE A 190 -12.40 9.99 -0.07
N PHE A 191 -13.12 9.57 -1.12
CA PHE A 191 -14.01 10.49 -1.82
C PHE A 191 -15.12 11.01 -0.91
N SER A 192 -15.80 10.13 -0.18
CA SER A 192 -16.90 10.52 0.70
C SER A 192 -16.46 11.52 1.77
N GLY A 193 -15.30 11.28 2.40
CA GLY A 193 -14.76 12.22 3.40
C GLY A 193 -14.51 13.61 2.83
N ALA A 194 -13.92 13.71 1.64
CA ALA A 194 -13.68 14.99 0.97
C ALA A 194 -14.99 15.63 0.47
N TRP A 195 -15.85 14.81 -0.11
CA TRP A 195 -17.07 15.33 -0.75
C TRP A 195 -18.11 15.81 0.26
N ASP A 196 -18.20 15.21 1.44
CA ASP A 196 -19.06 15.68 2.53
C ASP A 196 -18.67 17.09 2.99
N VAL A 197 -17.40 17.47 2.87
CA VAL A 197 -16.94 18.84 3.12
C VAL A 197 -17.22 19.75 1.93
N LEU A 198 -16.98 19.31 0.70
CA LEU A 198 -17.00 20.18 -0.50
C LEU A 198 -18.37 20.29 -1.16
N LEU A 199 -19.24 19.28 -1.07
CA LEU A 199 -20.54 19.27 -1.72
C LEU A 199 -21.42 20.49 -1.39
N PRO A 200 -21.51 20.98 -0.14
CA PRO A 200 -22.26 22.19 0.17
C PRO A 200 -21.78 23.42 -0.62
N TYR A 201 -20.49 23.51 -0.90
CA TYR A 201 -19.90 24.60 -1.67
C TYR A 201 -20.14 24.46 -3.19
N VAL A 202 -20.26 23.22 -3.68
CA VAL A 202 -20.70 22.94 -5.04
C VAL A 202 -22.19 23.31 -5.22
N GLU A 203 -23.04 22.91 -4.26
CA GLU A 203 -24.48 23.25 -4.28
C GLU A 203 -24.74 24.74 -4.16
N SER A 204 -23.95 25.47 -3.39
CA SER A 204 -24.06 26.94 -3.28
C SER A 204 -23.50 27.69 -4.48
N GLY A 205 -22.73 27.04 -5.35
CA GLY A 205 -22.05 27.63 -6.50
C GLY A 205 -20.75 28.37 -6.14
N GLN A 206 -20.22 28.22 -4.92
CA GLN A 206 -18.88 28.71 -4.55
C GLN A 206 -17.78 27.85 -5.19
N LEU A 207 -18.05 26.57 -5.42
CA LEU A 207 -17.25 25.68 -6.26
C LEU A 207 -18.05 25.33 -7.51
N VAL A 208 -17.45 25.51 -8.67
CA VAL A 208 -18.04 25.13 -9.96
C VAL A 208 -17.12 24.15 -10.67
N THR A 209 -17.68 23.22 -11.44
CA THR A 209 -16.90 22.24 -12.18
C THR A 209 -17.15 22.42 -13.67
N PRO A 210 -16.29 23.16 -14.39
CA PRO A 210 -16.46 23.45 -15.81
C PRO A 210 -16.57 22.19 -16.68
N SER A 211 -15.91 21.10 -16.32
CA SER A 211 -16.02 19.81 -17.00
C SER A 211 -17.39 19.13 -16.83
N GLY A 212 -18.21 19.58 -15.87
CA GLY A 212 -19.46 18.92 -15.50
C GLY A 212 -19.28 17.58 -14.79
N LYS A 213 -18.05 17.26 -14.33
CA LYS A 213 -17.71 15.99 -13.71
C LYS A 213 -17.83 15.99 -12.18
N ALA A 214 -18.51 16.96 -11.58
CA ALA A 214 -18.83 16.90 -10.15
C ALA A 214 -19.88 15.82 -9.90
N PRO A 215 -19.60 14.80 -9.07
CA PRO A 215 -20.61 13.83 -8.65
C PRO A 215 -21.76 14.50 -7.90
N ALA A 216 -23.00 14.05 -8.17
CA ALA A 216 -24.18 14.61 -7.50
C ALA A 216 -24.28 14.17 -6.04
N SER A 217 -23.67 13.05 -5.70
CA SER A 217 -23.63 12.48 -4.37
C SER A 217 -22.38 11.62 -4.16
N ASN A 218 -22.15 11.18 -2.93
CA ASN A 218 -21.08 10.23 -2.62
C ASN A 218 -21.21 8.90 -3.38
N ASP A 219 -22.42 8.47 -3.73
CA ASP A 219 -22.63 7.21 -4.43
C ASP A 219 -22.18 7.26 -5.91
N ASP A 220 -22.03 8.44 -6.47
CA ASP A 220 -21.62 8.65 -7.88
C ASP A 220 -20.08 8.73 -8.06
N TRP A 221 -19.32 8.56 -6.99
CA TRP A 221 -17.86 8.73 -6.94
C TRP A 221 -17.10 7.93 -8.02
N ALA A 222 -17.54 6.71 -8.30
CA ALA A 222 -16.88 5.83 -9.26
C ALA A 222 -16.92 6.36 -10.70
N SER A 223 -17.85 7.31 -11.00
CA SER A 223 -17.96 7.95 -12.32
C SER A 223 -16.75 8.82 -12.71
N ILE A 224 -15.94 9.22 -11.74
CA ILE A 224 -14.71 10.00 -11.91
C ILE A 224 -13.48 9.23 -11.39
N GLY A 225 -13.64 7.92 -11.16
CA GLY A 225 -12.58 7.05 -10.68
C GLY A 225 -11.53 6.77 -11.74
N ILE A 226 -10.28 6.68 -11.32
CA ILE A 226 -9.14 6.31 -12.18
C ILE A 226 -8.71 4.89 -11.83
N LEU A 227 -8.99 3.95 -12.73
CA LEU A 227 -8.73 2.53 -12.53
C LEU A 227 -7.24 2.25 -12.29
N GLY A 228 -6.95 1.38 -11.31
CA GLY A 228 -5.59 0.97 -10.95
C GLY A 228 -4.73 2.10 -10.37
N TRP A 229 -5.31 3.25 -10.01
CA TRP A 229 -4.59 4.43 -9.50
C TRP A 229 -3.52 4.93 -10.49
N GLY A 230 -3.79 4.84 -11.80
CA GLY A 230 -2.83 5.12 -12.86
C GLY A 230 -2.50 6.60 -13.00
N SER A 231 -1.22 6.99 -12.86
CA SER A 231 -0.75 8.36 -13.06
C SER A 231 -0.96 8.84 -14.50
N ASP A 232 -0.63 7.98 -15.49
CA ASP A 232 -0.77 8.30 -16.91
C ASP A 232 -2.25 8.49 -17.30
N ASP A 233 -3.16 7.69 -16.72
CA ASP A 233 -4.59 7.80 -16.94
C ASP A 233 -5.16 9.09 -16.32
N ALA A 234 -4.69 9.48 -15.14
CA ALA A 234 -5.03 10.73 -14.50
C ALA A 234 -4.51 11.93 -15.31
N GLN A 235 -3.29 11.85 -15.85
CA GLN A 235 -2.73 12.85 -16.75
C GLN A 235 -3.62 13.02 -17.98
N ALA A 236 -3.93 11.92 -18.68
CA ALA A 236 -4.75 11.94 -19.89
C ALA A 236 -6.16 12.52 -19.64
N GLU A 237 -6.79 12.15 -18.53
CA GLU A 237 -8.09 12.68 -18.13
C GLU A 237 -8.00 14.18 -17.82
N MET A 238 -6.97 14.64 -17.10
CA MET A 238 -6.80 16.07 -16.82
C MET A 238 -6.51 16.87 -18.10
N GLU A 239 -5.66 16.37 -19.00
CA GLU A 239 -5.43 16.98 -20.31
C GLU A 239 -6.72 17.11 -21.13
N ASN A 240 -7.59 16.10 -21.11
CA ASN A 240 -8.89 16.14 -21.76
C ASN A 240 -9.79 17.24 -21.19
N ARG A 241 -9.84 17.37 -19.84
CA ARG A 241 -10.60 18.44 -19.17
C ARG A 241 -10.06 19.82 -19.53
N LEU A 242 -8.73 20.00 -19.43
CA LEU A 242 -8.06 21.26 -19.75
C LEU A 242 -8.34 21.70 -21.19
N ASN A 243 -8.18 20.81 -22.17
CA ASN A 243 -8.37 21.10 -23.58
C ASN A 243 -9.85 21.40 -23.95
N SER A 244 -10.79 20.76 -23.23
CA SER A 244 -12.23 20.87 -23.59
C SER A 244 -12.93 22.01 -22.87
N PHE A 245 -12.54 22.38 -21.68
CA PHE A 245 -13.31 23.26 -20.80
C PHE A 245 -12.54 24.50 -20.31
N TYR A 246 -11.22 24.50 -20.42
CA TYR A 246 -10.36 25.57 -19.90
C TYR A 246 -9.68 26.33 -21.04
N SER A 247 -10.44 27.20 -21.71
CA SER A 247 -9.93 28.03 -22.80
C SER A 247 -9.99 29.51 -22.43
N GLY A 248 -9.08 30.28 -22.99
CA GLY A 248 -9.02 31.72 -22.75
C GLY A 248 -8.61 32.04 -21.32
N ASP A 249 -9.42 32.80 -20.60
CA ASP A 249 -9.15 33.25 -19.23
C ASP A 249 -9.67 32.30 -18.16
N VAL A 250 -10.37 31.22 -18.54
CA VAL A 250 -10.87 30.21 -17.60
C VAL A 250 -9.69 29.36 -17.09
N LYS A 251 -9.50 29.32 -15.80
CA LYS A 251 -8.40 28.56 -15.14
C LYS A 251 -8.96 27.57 -14.15
N VAL A 252 -8.20 26.49 -13.90
CA VAL A 252 -8.42 25.61 -12.77
C VAL A 252 -7.89 26.32 -11.53
N ASP A 253 -8.69 26.37 -10.47
CA ASP A 253 -8.30 26.95 -9.19
C ASP A 253 -7.94 25.86 -8.19
N VAL A 254 -8.60 24.69 -8.27
CA VAL A 254 -8.38 23.57 -7.34
C VAL A 254 -8.63 22.23 -8.00
N VAL A 255 -7.83 21.24 -7.66
CA VAL A 255 -8.01 19.83 -8.02
C VAL A 255 -8.05 19.00 -6.75
N LEU A 256 -9.17 18.31 -6.52
CA LEU A 256 -9.24 17.23 -5.54
C LEU A 256 -8.63 15.98 -6.17
N SER A 257 -7.39 15.68 -5.82
CA SER A 257 -6.73 14.42 -6.16
C SER A 257 -6.69 13.52 -4.93
N PRO A 258 -7.20 12.28 -5.02
CA PRO A 258 -7.30 11.40 -3.85
C PRO A 258 -5.95 10.87 -3.37
N ASN A 259 -4.94 10.79 -4.26
CA ASN A 259 -3.60 10.34 -3.89
C ASN A 259 -2.49 10.96 -4.74
N ASP A 260 -1.26 10.67 -4.36
CA ASP A 260 -0.05 11.23 -4.97
C ASP A 260 0.22 10.67 -6.39
N SER A 261 -0.09 9.40 -6.65
CA SER A 261 0.05 8.85 -8.00
C SER A 261 -0.80 9.61 -9.02
N LEU A 262 -2.07 9.89 -8.69
CA LEU A 262 -2.94 10.70 -9.55
C LEU A 262 -2.45 12.16 -9.60
N ALA A 263 -2.09 12.74 -8.44
CA ALA A 263 -1.60 14.11 -8.36
C ALA A 263 -0.36 14.34 -9.22
N LEU A 264 0.53 13.35 -9.34
CA LEU A 264 1.71 13.41 -10.19
C LEU A 264 1.33 13.58 -11.67
N GLY A 265 0.40 12.76 -12.17
CA GLY A 265 -0.09 12.87 -13.55
C GLY A 265 -0.87 14.18 -13.80
N ILE A 266 -1.69 14.58 -12.84
CA ILE A 266 -2.44 15.85 -12.90
C ILE A 266 -1.48 17.05 -12.94
N ALA A 267 -0.43 17.06 -12.12
CA ALA A 267 0.58 18.11 -12.14
C ALA A 267 1.30 18.20 -13.50
N GLN A 268 1.61 17.06 -14.13
CA GLN A 268 2.20 17.03 -15.48
C GLN A 268 1.25 17.63 -16.53
N ALA A 269 -0.05 17.31 -16.47
CA ALA A 269 -1.06 17.88 -17.36
C ALA A 269 -1.19 19.40 -17.17
N LEU A 270 -1.19 19.88 -15.93
CA LEU A 270 -1.23 21.32 -15.60
C LEU A 270 0.00 22.05 -16.15
N GLU A 271 1.19 21.51 -15.96
CA GLU A 271 2.43 22.08 -16.52
C GLU A 271 2.40 22.10 -18.05
N GLY A 272 1.94 21.02 -18.68
CA GLY A 272 1.75 20.93 -20.13
C GLY A 272 0.78 21.99 -20.68
N ALA A 273 -0.20 22.39 -19.88
CA ALA A 273 -1.16 23.46 -20.21
C ALA A 273 -0.67 24.87 -19.84
N GLY A 274 0.57 25.00 -19.32
CA GLY A 274 1.22 26.28 -19.05
C GLY A 274 0.95 26.84 -17.65
N TYR A 275 0.45 26.04 -16.71
CA TYR A 275 0.44 26.42 -15.29
C TYR A 275 1.87 26.39 -14.74
N ALA A 276 2.32 27.51 -14.19
CA ALA A 276 3.66 27.61 -13.63
C ALA A 276 3.62 27.50 -12.09
N PRO A 277 4.58 26.81 -11.48
CA PRO A 277 4.66 26.73 -10.02
C PRO A 277 4.69 28.10 -9.34
N GLY A 278 4.13 28.19 -8.16
CA GLY A 278 4.07 29.41 -7.35
C GLY A 278 2.67 30.05 -7.36
N ASP A 279 2.62 31.37 -7.17
CA ASP A 279 1.36 32.11 -7.10
C ASP A 279 0.48 31.88 -8.33
N GLY A 280 -0.73 31.37 -8.12
CA GLY A 280 -1.68 31.05 -9.18
C GLY A 280 -1.59 29.61 -9.72
N TYR A 281 -0.75 28.76 -9.17
CA TYR A 281 -0.87 27.31 -9.37
C TYR A 281 -2.10 26.79 -8.63
N PRO A 282 -2.88 25.85 -9.22
CA PRO A 282 -4.07 25.31 -8.56
C PRO A 282 -3.73 24.65 -7.22
N VAL A 283 -4.63 24.77 -6.25
CA VAL A 283 -4.58 23.91 -5.07
C VAL A 283 -4.69 22.45 -5.52
N LEU A 284 -3.69 21.63 -5.24
CA LEU A 284 -3.66 20.23 -5.62
C LEU A 284 -3.43 19.38 -4.37
N THR A 285 -4.41 18.52 -4.06
CA THR A 285 -4.32 17.58 -2.94
C THR A 285 -3.62 16.28 -3.34
N GLY A 286 -3.23 15.49 -2.34
CA GLY A 286 -2.63 14.17 -2.51
C GLY A 286 -2.70 13.35 -1.22
N GLN A 287 -2.18 12.14 -1.26
CA GLN A 287 -2.07 11.19 -0.16
C GLN A 287 -0.92 10.23 -0.43
N ASP A 288 -0.30 9.69 0.59
CA ASP A 288 0.77 8.68 0.65
C ASP A 288 2.19 9.25 0.84
N ALA A 289 2.43 10.53 0.61
CA ALA A 289 3.74 11.18 0.69
C ALA A 289 4.80 10.46 -0.18
N ASP A 290 4.50 10.26 -1.46
CA ASP A 290 5.46 9.72 -2.42
C ASP A 290 6.60 10.71 -2.66
N GLU A 291 7.84 10.22 -2.84
CA GLU A 291 9.03 11.07 -2.95
C GLU A 291 8.91 12.13 -4.04
N ALA A 292 8.38 11.74 -5.22
CA ALA A 292 8.19 12.66 -6.34
C ALA A 292 7.20 13.78 -6.02
N ASN A 293 6.15 13.46 -5.26
CA ASN A 293 5.10 14.39 -4.88
C ASN A 293 5.56 15.34 -3.76
N VAL A 294 6.32 14.84 -2.80
CA VAL A 294 6.96 15.70 -1.79
C VAL A 294 7.91 16.70 -2.47
N LYS A 295 8.67 16.28 -3.47
CA LYS A 295 9.47 17.19 -4.31
C LYS A 295 8.60 18.18 -5.09
N ASN A 296 7.44 17.77 -5.59
CA ASN A 296 6.47 18.68 -6.22
C ASN A 296 5.91 19.68 -5.22
N MET A 297 5.67 19.28 -3.96
CA MET A 297 5.26 20.22 -2.91
C MET A 297 6.35 21.27 -2.64
N ILE A 298 7.61 20.86 -2.52
CA ILE A 298 8.76 21.77 -2.37
C ILE A 298 8.87 22.72 -3.57
N ALA A 299 8.57 22.23 -4.77
CA ALA A 299 8.61 23.03 -6.00
C ALA A 299 7.35 23.88 -6.24
N GLY A 300 6.34 23.85 -5.36
CA GLY A 300 5.08 24.58 -5.49
C GLY A 300 4.15 24.05 -6.57
N LYS A 301 4.18 22.74 -6.86
CA LYS A 301 3.36 22.04 -7.84
C LYS A 301 2.30 21.12 -7.23
N GLN A 302 2.27 21.02 -5.93
CA GLN A 302 1.28 20.32 -5.13
C GLN A 302 1.18 21.01 -3.78
N SER A 303 -0.01 21.10 -3.21
CA SER A 303 -0.26 21.92 -2.03
C SER A 303 -0.15 21.15 -0.72
N MET A 304 -0.50 19.87 -0.73
CA MET A 304 -0.48 19.02 0.46
C MET A 304 -0.48 17.54 0.06
N THR A 305 -0.09 16.71 1.00
CA THR A 305 -0.35 15.26 0.96
C THR A 305 -0.84 14.80 2.33
N VAL A 306 -1.69 13.79 2.37
CA VAL A 306 -2.04 13.10 3.62
C VAL A 306 -1.08 11.92 3.79
N TRP A 307 -0.16 12.05 4.72
CA TRP A 307 0.83 11.01 4.96
C TRP A 307 0.24 9.87 5.78
N LYS A 308 0.42 8.68 5.25
CA LYS A 308 0.19 7.40 5.91
C LYS A 308 1.54 6.72 6.10
N ASP A 309 2.07 6.72 7.32
CA ASP A 309 3.39 6.14 7.58
C ASP A 309 3.36 4.61 7.44
N THR A 310 3.85 4.10 6.32
CA THR A 310 3.90 2.67 5.99
C THR A 310 4.65 1.84 7.03
N ARG A 311 5.57 2.46 7.79
CA ARG A 311 6.32 1.80 8.87
C ARG A 311 5.42 1.51 10.06
N THR A 312 4.51 2.43 10.40
CA THR A 312 3.58 2.22 11.53
C THR A 312 2.54 1.16 11.21
N LEU A 313 2.02 1.13 9.96
CA LEU A 313 1.10 0.08 9.52
C LEU A 313 1.80 -1.29 9.52
N ALA A 314 3.01 -1.38 8.95
CA ALA A 314 3.80 -2.61 8.96
C ALA A 314 4.08 -3.10 10.38
N THR A 315 4.45 -2.20 11.31
CA THR A 315 4.68 -2.53 12.73
C THR A 315 3.42 -3.08 13.38
N GLN A 316 2.27 -2.44 13.14
CA GLN A 316 1.00 -2.90 13.69
C GLN A 316 0.63 -4.29 13.17
N VAL A 317 0.76 -4.52 11.86
CA VAL A 317 0.44 -5.83 11.27
C VAL A 317 1.44 -6.91 11.71
N ALA A 318 2.73 -6.60 11.87
CA ALA A 318 3.70 -7.54 12.43
C ALA A 318 3.31 -7.93 13.86
N THR A 319 2.84 -6.97 14.67
CA THR A 319 2.31 -7.24 16.02
C THR A 319 1.08 -8.16 15.97
N MET A 320 0.13 -7.88 15.08
CA MET A 320 -1.06 -8.73 14.91
C MET A 320 -0.69 -10.17 14.49
N VAL A 321 0.30 -10.33 13.61
CA VAL A 321 0.82 -11.65 13.22
C VAL A 321 1.40 -12.39 14.43
N ASP A 322 2.19 -11.73 15.26
CA ASP A 322 2.76 -12.32 16.48
C ASP A 322 1.67 -12.71 17.50
N GLU A 323 0.67 -11.85 17.69
CA GLU A 323 -0.49 -12.12 18.55
C GLU A 323 -1.30 -13.32 18.06
N VAL A 324 -1.55 -13.44 16.75
CA VAL A 324 -2.20 -14.61 16.13
C VAL A 324 -1.42 -15.89 16.39
N LEU A 325 -0.12 -15.90 16.11
CA LEU A 325 0.71 -17.09 16.20
C LEU A 325 0.98 -17.51 17.64
N SER A 326 1.02 -16.56 18.58
CA SER A 326 1.11 -16.86 20.01
C SER A 326 -0.21 -17.33 20.62
N GLY A 327 -1.32 -17.32 19.86
CA GLY A 327 -2.66 -17.65 20.36
C GLY A 327 -3.21 -16.61 21.35
N GLY A 328 -2.71 -15.38 21.28
CA GLY A 328 -3.16 -14.23 22.07
C GLY A 328 -4.45 -13.59 21.50
N GLU A 329 -4.94 -12.57 22.21
CA GLU A 329 -5.99 -11.69 21.72
C GLU A 329 -5.36 -10.69 20.74
N VAL A 330 -5.90 -10.58 19.52
CA VAL A 330 -5.38 -9.65 18.51
C VAL A 330 -5.84 -8.24 18.82
N THR A 331 -4.90 -7.31 18.86
CA THR A 331 -5.17 -5.90 19.16
C THR A 331 -5.91 -5.23 18.01
N VAL A 332 -7.11 -4.76 18.28
CA VAL A 332 -7.98 -3.97 17.39
C VAL A 332 -8.53 -2.75 18.14
N ASN A 333 -8.97 -1.72 17.42
CA ASN A 333 -9.56 -0.51 18.01
C ASN A 333 -10.86 -0.06 17.34
N ASP A 334 -11.35 -0.83 16.36
CA ASP A 334 -12.65 -0.63 15.71
C ASP A 334 -13.30 -2.00 15.42
N GLU A 335 -14.51 -2.20 15.93
CA GLU A 335 -15.31 -3.42 15.74
C GLU A 335 -16.71 -3.11 15.18
N GLU A 336 -16.93 -1.89 14.68
CA GLU A 336 -18.26 -1.42 14.27
C GLU A 336 -18.30 -0.88 12.83
N THR A 337 -17.19 -0.31 12.31
CA THR A 337 -17.20 0.51 11.10
C THR A 337 -17.06 -0.28 9.81
N TYR A 338 -16.21 -1.30 9.80
CA TYR A 338 -15.80 -1.96 8.54
C TYR A 338 -16.60 -3.23 8.27
N ASP A 339 -17.83 -3.05 7.80
CA ASP A 339 -18.68 -4.14 7.28
C ASP A 339 -18.25 -4.49 5.85
N ASN A 340 -17.81 -5.74 5.65
CA ASN A 340 -17.37 -6.23 4.35
C ASN A 340 -18.51 -6.87 3.50
N GLY A 341 -19.75 -6.67 3.91
CA GLY A 341 -20.92 -7.24 3.25
C GLY A 341 -21.33 -8.63 3.76
N VAL A 342 -20.50 -9.27 4.60
CA VAL A 342 -20.77 -10.56 5.25
C VAL A 342 -20.67 -10.43 6.76
N LYS A 343 -19.71 -9.68 7.25
CA LYS A 343 -19.49 -9.43 8.68
C LYS A 343 -18.79 -8.08 8.89
N VAL A 344 -18.90 -7.55 10.10
CA VAL A 344 -17.97 -6.50 10.55
C VAL A 344 -16.62 -7.16 10.82
N VAL A 345 -15.57 -6.65 10.18
CA VAL A 345 -14.19 -7.15 10.36
C VAL A 345 -13.51 -6.38 11.48
N PRO A 346 -13.04 -7.06 12.54
CA PRO A 346 -12.26 -6.41 13.59
C PRO A 346 -11.05 -5.68 13.00
N THR A 347 -10.93 -4.38 13.27
CA THR A 347 -10.01 -3.50 12.56
C THR A 347 -9.09 -2.74 13.51
N PHE A 348 -7.84 -2.53 13.09
CA PHE A 348 -6.96 -1.55 13.69
C PHE A 348 -6.80 -0.34 12.78
N LEU A 349 -7.23 0.84 13.27
CA LEU A 349 -7.17 2.11 12.56
C LEU A 349 -5.99 2.95 13.07
N LEU A 350 -5.15 3.38 12.14
CA LEU A 350 -4.08 4.34 12.35
C LEU A 350 -4.55 5.75 11.95
N PRO A 351 -4.16 6.80 12.69
CA PRO A 351 -4.47 8.16 12.29
C PRO A 351 -3.63 8.59 11.09
N PRO A 352 -4.23 9.20 10.05
CA PRO A 352 -3.49 9.87 9.00
C PRO A 352 -2.93 11.22 9.47
N GLN A 353 -1.93 11.75 8.76
CA GLN A 353 -1.33 13.05 9.06
C GLN A 353 -1.23 13.95 7.84
N VAL A 354 -1.73 15.17 7.93
CA VAL A 354 -1.55 16.18 6.88
C VAL A 354 -0.11 16.68 6.87
N VAL A 355 0.48 16.74 5.68
CA VAL A 355 1.78 17.34 5.43
C VAL A 355 1.63 18.44 4.38
N VAL A 356 2.14 19.60 4.68
CA VAL A 356 2.22 20.77 3.78
C VAL A 356 3.68 21.17 3.60
N PRO A 357 4.04 22.02 2.61
CA PRO A 357 5.43 22.39 2.37
C PRO A 357 6.20 22.81 3.62
N ASP A 358 5.57 23.58 4.50
CA ASP A 358 6.21 24.11 5.73
C ASP A 358 6.46 23.02 6.81
N THR A 359 5.81 21.85 6.70
CA THR A 359 5.93 20.77 7.70
C THR A 359 6.69 19.55 7.18
N ILE A 360 7.19 19.57 5.93
CA ILE A 360 7.95 18.46 5.32
C ILE A 360 9.17 18.10 6.18
N GLU A 361 9.97 19.10 6.58
CA GLU A 361 11.17 18.84 7.38
C GLU A 361 10.82 18.22 8.73
N GLU A 362 9.79 18.72 9.42
CA GLU A 362 9.37 18.22 10.72
C GLU A 362 8.84 16.79 10.63
N HIS A 363 7.88 16.54 9.73
CA HIS A 363 7.15 15.28 9.70
C HIS A 363 7.87 14.19 8.90
N LEU A 364 8.42 14.51 7.75
CA LEU A 364 8.99 13.49 6.86
C LEU A 364 10.50 13.30 7.07
N VAL A 365 11.26 14.38 7.27
CA VAL A 365 12.70 14.26 7.53
C VAL A 365 12.97 13.98 9.00
N GLY A 366 12.33 14.69 9.91
CA GLY A 366 12.51 14.54 11.36
C GLY A 366 12.10 13.16 11.87
N SER A 367 11.11 12.52 11.23
CA SER A 367 10.72 11.13 11.53
C SER A 367 11.64 10.08 10.91
N GLY A 368 12.55 10.47 10.00
CA GLY A 368 13.39 9.55 9.24
C GLY A 368 12.65 8.80 8.12
N TYR A 369 11.48 9.28 7.70
CA TYR A 369 10.75 8.69 6.56
C TYR A 369 11.47 8.97 5.23
N PHE A 370 12.03 10.18 5.10
CA PHE A 370 12.98 10.57 4.06
C PHE A 370 14.22 11.20 4.67
N THR A 371 15.33 11.19 3.93
CA THR A 371 16.47 12.04 4.22
C THR A 371 16.32 13.40 3.53
N ALA A 372 16.92 14.45 4.09
CA ALA A 372 16.95 15.76 3.43
C ALA A 372 17.56 15.69 2.02
N GLU A 373 18.63 14.88 1.84
CA GLU A 373 19.28 14.66 0.55
C GLU A 373 18.33 14.04 -0.50
N GLN A 374 17.50 13.07 -0.11
CA GLN A 374 16.49 12.47 -1.01
C GLN A 374 15.51 13.53 -1.53
N LEU A 375 15.12 14.48 -0.68
CA LEU A 375 14.17 15.54 -1.03
C LEU A 375 14.82 16.75 -1.69
N GLY A 376 16.16 16.86 -1.69
CA GLY A 376 16.89 17.99 -2.24
C GLY A 376 16.87 19.23 -1.34
N LEU A 377 16.71 19.02 -0.04
CA LEU A 377 16.73 20.04 1.02
C LEU A 377 18.14 20.27 1.58
#